data_c774deef70bf2233df51fbfb994f7359
#
_entry.id   c774deef70bf2233df51fbfb994f7359
#
_cell.length_a   1.000
_cell.length_b   1.000
_cell.length_c   1.000
_cell.angle_alpha   90.00
_cell.angle_beta   90.00
_cell.angle_gamma   90.00
#
_symmetry.space_group_name_H-M   'P 1'
#
loop_
_entity.id
_entity.type
_entity.pdbx_description
1 polymer ?
#
loop_
_entity_poly.entity_id
_entity_poly.type
_entity_poly.pdbx_seq_one_letter_code
_entity_poly.pdbx_strand_id
1 'polypeptide(L)'
;MNFRVRPVRRLSGECEVPGDKSISHRAALLGALAEGVTEVAGYLEAEDCLRTITAIQMLGVEVTKKGPGHYRIAGAGPGGLVEPGDVVDCGNSGTTVRLLIGVLAGQPFWTLLTGDDSLRRRPMKRVAEPLTRMGATIVGRSDGGRLPLAVRGVARPRAIAYDTPVASAQVKSAILLAGLAADGPVTVREPAPSRDHSEVMLRAFGARVERPDPLTVTLHPGPLRGTAVQVPGDISSAAFVLVAGLLVAEARVTVRRVGVNPTRTGLLDVLVAMRALLTTAAHGGPPEGAGEPMATLGVSPAPLTATTVAGALIPRLIDEIPALAVLAATARGTTEIRDAAELRVKESDRIAMLARELGTMGVRVEERPDGMAIPGGQRFRGARVASGGDHRMAMALAVAGLVAEGETVVEDAACVQTSFPTFVDTLNALAGGEAITVER
;
A
#
# COMPACT_ATOMS: atom_id res chain seq x y z
N MET A 1 5.63 -16.11 -15.25
CA MET A 1 6.73 -15.13 -15.32
C MET A 1 7.62 -15.31 -14.11
N ASN A 2 8.91 -15.55 -14.33
CA ASN A 2 9.89 -15.70 -13.26
C ASN A 2 10.96 -14.62 -13.37
N PHE A 3 11.58 -14.26 -12.27
CA PHE A 3 12.80 -13.45 -12.27
C PHE A 3 14.02 -14.35 -12.08
N ARG A 4 14.99 -14.19 -12.97
CA ARG A 4 16.33 -14.73 -12.80
C ARG A 4 17.23 -13.60 -12.34
N VAL A 5 17.75 -13.71 -11.12
CA VAL A 5 18.52 -12.66 -10.44
C VAL A 5 19.97 -13.09 -10.31
N ARG A 6 20.89 -12.26 -10.78
CA ARG A 6 22.33 -12.44 -10.64
C ARG A 6 22.89 -11.49 -9.59
N PRO A 7 23.83 -11.94 -8.75
CA PRO A 7 24.47 -11.09 -7.78
C PRO A 7 25.22 -9.94 -8.44
N VAL A 8 25.16 -8.75 -7.82
CA VAL A 8 25.85 -7.57 -8.30
C VAL A 8 26.76 -6.99 -7.21
N ARG A 9 27.86 -6.35 -7.60
CA ARG A 9 28.78 -5.69 -6.69
C ARG A 9 28.46 -4.21 -6.51
N ARG A 10 27.76 -3.61 -7.49
CA ARG A 10 27.51 -2.18 -7.54
C ARG A 10 26.05 -1.88 -7.85
N LEU A 11 25.50 -0.90 -7.13
CA LEU A 11 24.26 -0.20 -7.45
C LEU A 11 24.49 1.29 -7.31
N SER A 12 24.32 2.07 -8.37
CA SER A 12 24.59 3.51 -8.27
C SER A 12 23.67 4.35 -9.14
N GLY A 13 23.32 5.50 -8.64
CA GLY A 13 22.52 6.48 -9.38
C GLY A 13 21.29 6.94 -8.62
N GLU A 14 20.49 7.69 -9.34
CA GLU A 14 19.20 8.20 -8.86
C GLU A 14 18.07 7.50 -9.61
N CYS A 15 16.98 7.24 -8.90
CA CYS A 15 15.75 6.74 -9.50
C CYS A 15 14.52 7.39 -8.87
N GLU A 16 13.40 7.22 -9.53
CA GLU A 16 12.07 7.43 -8.96
C GLU A 16 11.36 6.08 -8.89
N VAL A 17 10.52 5.90 -7.89
CA VAL A 17 9.66 4.73 -7.76
C VAL A 17 8.24 5.09 -8.20
N PRO A 18 7.42 4.12 -8.57
CA PRO A 18 6.03 4.36 -8.93
C PRO A 18 5.27 5.13 -7.84
N GLY A 19 4.22 5.83 -8.24
CA GLY A 19 3.36 6.58 -7.32
C GLY A 19 2.79 5.70 -6.20
N ASP A 20 2.55 6.30 -5.03
CA ASP A 20 1.97 5.60 -3.87
C ASP A 20 0.62 5.00 -4.21
N LYS A 21 0.49 3.68 -4.01
CA LYS A 21 -0.71 2.91 -4.30
C LYS A 21 -1.92 3.42 -3.52
N SER A 22 -1.75 3.66 -2.23
CA SER A 22 -2.83 4.08 -1.33
C SER A 22 -3.36 5.47 -1.68
N ILE A 23 -2.47 6.38 -2.07
CA ILE A 23 -2.81 7.74 -2.48
C ILE A 23 -3.45 7.74 -3.86
N SER A 24 -2.95 6.94 -4.81
CA SER A 24 -3.54 6.80 -6.15
C SER A 24 -4.99 6.33 -6.10
N HIS A 25 -5.31 5.29 -5.34
CA HIS A 25 -6.70 4.86 -5.14
C HIS A 25 -7.60 5.99 -4.63
N ARG A 26 -7.11 6.73 -3.64
CA ARG A 26 -7.86 7.84 -3.03
C ARG A 26 -8.04 9.01 -3.97
N ALA A 27 -7.01 9.34 -4.75
CA ALA A 27 -7.08 10.40 -5.75
C ALA A 27 -8.19 10.12 -6.77
N ALA A 28 -8.30 8.85 -7.22
CA ALA A 28 -9.37 8.44 -8.12
C ALA A 28 -10.76 8.52 -7.47
N LEU A 29 -10.92 7.95 -6.26
CA LEU A 29 -12.22 7.90 -5.59
C LEU A 29 -12.70 9.29 -5.12
N LEU A 30 -11.82 10.10 -4.54
CA LEU A 30 -12.17 11.46 -4.12
C LEU A 30 -12.40 12.36 -5.32
N GLY A 31 -11.60 12.22 -6.39
CA GLY A 31 -11.82 12.92 -7.65
C GLY A 31 -13.18 12.57 -8.29
N ALA A 32 -13.60 11.30 -8.20
CA ALA A 32 -14.90 10.86 -8.69
C ALA A 32 -16.08 11.49 -7.90
N LEU A 33 -15.92 11.69 -6.59
CA LEU A 33 -16.93 12.27 -5.70
C LEU A 33 -16.93 13.80 -5.66
N ALA A 34 -15.89 14.44 -6.16
CA ALA A 34 -15.73 15.89 -6.11
C ALA A 34 -16.61 16.62 -7.14
N GLU A 35 -16.93 17.86 -6.85
CA GLU A 35 -17.46 18.80 -7.84
C GLU A 35 -16.30 19.38 -8.67
N GLY A 36 -16.46 19.40 -9.99
CA GLY A 36 -15.45 19.94 -10.91
C GLY A 36 -14.39 18.92 -11.31
N VAL A 37 -13.18 19.37 -11.56
CA VAL A 37 -12.10 18.57 -12.16
C VAL A 37 -10.98 18.35 -11.16
N THR A 38 -10.53 17.08 -11.07
CA THR A 38 -9.30 16.72 -10.36
C THR A 38 -8.22 16.36 -11.37
N GLU A 39 -7.07 17.04 -11.28
CA GLU A 39 -5.86 16.73 -12.06
C GLU A 39 -4.92 15.91 -11.18
N VAL A 40 -4.57 14.71 -11.63
CA VAL A 40 -3.69 13.80 -10.86
C VAL A 40 -2.39 13.60 -11.61
N ALA A 41 -1.26 13.88 -10.98
CA ALA A 41 0.07 13.62 -11.48
C ALA A 41 0.79 12.57 -10.61
N GLY A 42 1.55 11.67 -11.24
CA GLY A 42 2.26 10.59 -10.55
C GLY A 42 1.35 9.41 -10.16
N TYR A 43 0.17 9.27 -10.76
CA TYR A 43 -0.74 8.15 -10.51
C TYR A 43 -0.06 6.81 -10.80
N LEU A 44 -0.22 5.85 -9.90
CA LEU A 44 0.30 4.50 -10.10
C LEU A 44 -0.49 3.77 -11.19
N GLU A 45 0.14 3.49 -12.33
CA GLU A 45 -0.43 2.71 -13.42
C GLU A 45 -0.16 1.20 -13.24
N ALA A 46 -0.50 0.67 -12.07
CA ALA A 46 -0.46 -0.75 -11.78
C ALA A 46 -1.88 -1.33 -11.71
N GLU A 47 -2.00 -2.64 -11.87
CA GLU A 47 -3.30 -3.32 -12.00
C GLU A 47 -4.29 -2.92 -10.91
N ASP A 48 -3.87 -2.90 -9.65
CA ASP A 48 -4.72 -2.54 -8.51
C ASP A 48 -5.35 -1.15 -8.68
N CYS A 49 -4.56 -0.14 -9.06
CA CYS A 49 -5.03 1.24 -9.20
C CYS A 49 -5.86 1.43 -10.47
N LEU A 50 -5.50 0.74 -11.56
CA LEU A 50 -6.29 0.77 -12.80
C LEU A 50 -7.67 0.15 -12.60
N ARG A 51 -7.83 -0.87 -11.73
CA ARG A 51 -9.15 -1.38 -11.33
C ARG A 51 -10.02 -0.30 -10.67
N THR A 52 -9.43 0.62 -9.90
CA THR A 52 -10.19 1.75 -9.34
C THR A 52 -10.63 2.73 -10.42
N ILE A 53 -9.76 3.04 -11.40
CA ILE A 53 -10.15 3.87 -12.56
C ILE A 53 -11.33 3.23 -13.30
N THR A 54 -11.23 1.94 -13.64
CA THR A 54 -12.33 1.22 -14.31
C THR A 54 -13.61 1.25 -13.47
N ALA A 55 -13.51 1.04 -12.17
CA ALA A 55 -14.67 1.05 -11.28
C ALA A 55 -15.39 2.41 -11.27
N ILE A 56 -14.66 3.53 -11.16
CA ILE A 56 -15.31 4.86 -11.21
C ILE A 56 -15.86 5.20 -12.59
N GLN A 57 -15.24 4.73 -13.68
CA GLN A 57 -15.79 4.88 -15.03
C GLN A 57 -17.12 4.10 -15.19
N MET A 58 -17.22 2.89 -14.64
CA MET A 58 -18.47 2.13 -14.61
C MET A 58 -19.57 2.84 -13.81
N LEU A 59 -19.18 3.67 -12.82
CA LEU A 59 -20.10 4.53 -12.05
C LEU A 59 -20.41 5.87 -12.75
N GLY A 60 -20.05 6.02 -14.03
CA GLY A 60 -20.37 7.19 -14.86
C GLY A 60 -19.38 8.35 -14.80
N VAL A 61 -18.24 8.19 -14.14
CA VAL A 61 -17.22 9.24 -14.03
C VAL A 61 -16.37 9.29 -15.30
N GLU A 62 -16.26 10.47 -15.91
CA GLU A 62 -15.35 10.69 -17.04
C GLU A 62 -13.92 10.78 -16.55
N VAL A 63 -13.06 9.87 -17.04
CA VAL A 63 -11.62 9.85 -16.74
C VAL A 63 -10.83 9.91 -18.04
N THR A 64 -9.99 10.92 -18.18
CA THR A 64 -9.11 11.11 -19.34
C THR A 64 -7.65 10.94 -18.93
N LYS A 65 -6.93 10.03 -19.57
CA LYS A 65 -5.48 9.91 -19.45
C LYS A 65 -4.80 10.98 -20.32
N LYS A 66 -4.00 11.85 -19.70
CA LYS A 66 -3.26 12.93 -20.38
C LYS A 66 -1.83 12.55 -20.75
N GLY A 67 -1.28 11.52 -20.10
CA GLY A 67 0.07 11.02 -20.30
C GLY A 67 0.39 9.94 -19.25
N PRO A 68 1.62 9.41 -19.21
CA PRO A 68 2.02 8.43 -18.19
C PRO A 68 1.83 8.99 -16.77
N GLY A 69 1.02 8.31 -15.96
CA GLY A 69 0.68 8.73 -14.59
C GLY A 69 -0.11 10.04 -14.47
N HIS A 70 -0.59 10.62 -15.57
CA HIS A 70 -1.36 11.86 -15.56
C HIS A 70 -2.80 11.62 -15.96
N TYR A 71 -3.73 11.90 -15.05
CA TYR A 71 -5.16 11.69 -15.20
C TYR A 71 -5.95 12.95 -14.90
N ARG A 72 -6.99 13.19 -15.71
CA ARG A 72 -8.02 14.19 -15.48
C ARG A 72 -9.31 13.45 -15.16
N ILE A 73 -9.90 13.75 -14.01
CA ILE A 73 -11.13 13.13 -13.52
C ILE A 73 -12.19 14.23 -13.41
N ALA A 74 -13.22 14.14 -14.22
CA ALA A 74 -14.39 15.03 -14.11
C ALA A 74 -15.33 14.43 -13.08
N GLY A 75 -15.28 14.95 -11.86
CA GLY A 75 -16.03 14.40 -10.73
C GLY A 75 -17.53 14.55 -10.91
N ALA A 76 -18.26 13.54 -10.47
CA ALA A 76 -19.72 13.49 -10.58
C ALA A 76 -20.43 14.38 -9.53
N GLY A 77 -19.72 14.78 -8.47
CA GLY A 77 -20.30 15.52 -7.35
C GLY A 77 -21.24 14.66 -6.48
N PRO A 78 -21.89 15.30 -5.48
CA PRO A 78 -22.83 14.61 -4.59
C PRO A 78 -24.03 14.04 -5.37
N GLY A 79 -24.23 12.70 -5.25
CA GLY A 79 -25.35 12.00 -5.90
C GLY A 79 -25.26 11.86 -7.43
N GLY A 80 -24.13 12.24 -8.05
CA GLY A 80 -23.96 12.17 -9.52
C GLY A 80 -23.44 10.83 -10.03
N LEU A 81 -23.06 9.88 -9.17
CA LEU A 81 -22.70 8.53 -9.58
C LEU A 81 -23.93 7.76 -10.04
N VAL A 82 -23.75 6.89 -11.02
CA VAL A 82 -24.82 6.08 -11.61
C VAL A 82 -24.65 4.59 -11.32
N GLU A 83 -25.76 3.83 -11.37
CA GLU A 83 -25.74 2.38 -11.23
C GLU A 83 -24.92 1.76 -12.37
N PRO A 84 -23.93 0.90 -12.06
CA PRO A 84 -23.13 0.27 -13.10
C PRO A 84 -23.94 -0.78 -13.86
N GLY A 85 -23.74 -0.84 -15.18
CA GLY A 85 -24.43 -1.78 -16.05
C GLY A 85 -23.96 -3.23 -15.95
N ASP A 86 -22.87 -3.51 -15.19
CA ASP A 86 -22.29 -4.84 -15.05
C ASP A 86 -21.61 -4.99 -13.68
N VAL A 87 -21.13 -6.19 -13.38
CA VAL A 87 -20.37 -6.53 -12.18
C VAL A 87 -19.04 -5.78 -12.17
N VAL A 88 -18.76 -5.07 -11.09
CA VAL A 88 -17.48 -4.38 -10.90
C VAL A 88 -16.42 -5.38 -10.44
N ASP A 89 -15.47 -5.71 -11.31
CA ASP A 89 -14.34 -6.57 -11.00
C ASP A 89 -13.17 -5.76 -10.42
N CYS A 90 -12.89 -5.99 -9.13
CA CYS A 90 -11.79 -5.37 -8.40
C CYS A 90 -10.43 -6.09 -8.58
N GLY A 91 -10.36 -7.16 -9.38
CA GLY A 91 -9.15 -7.97 -9.57
C GLY A 91 -8.60 -8.48 -8.24
N ASN A 92 -7.32 -8.23 -7.94
CA ASN A 92 -6.67 -8.54 -6.66
C ASN A 92 -6.75 -7.38 -5.65
N SER A 93 -7.34 -6.24 -6.04
CA SER A 93 -7.26 -5.00 -5.26
C SER A 93 -8.17 -4.97 -4.03
N GLY A 94 -7.63 -5.34 -2.88
CA GLY A 94 -8.30 -5.20 -1.60
C GLY A 94 -8.61 -3.74 -1.21
N THR A 95 -7.84 -2.79 -1.74
CA THR A 95 -8.07 -1.36 -1.50
C THR A 95 -9.25 -0.88 -2.32
N THR A 96 -9.28 -1.20 -3.63
CA THR A 96 -10.42 -0.84 -4.49
C THR A 96 -11.73 -1.29 -3.87
N VAL A 97 -11.88 -2.58 -3.58
CA VAL A 97 -13.16 -3.11 -3.10
C VAL A 97 -13.60 -2.48 -1.77
N ARG A 98 -12.68 -2.36 -0.79
CA ARG A 98 -13.06 -1.86 0.54
C ARG A 98 -13.42 -0.39 0.55
N LEU A 99 -12.66 0.44 -0.17
CA LEU A 99 -12.96 1.86 -0.28
C LEU A 99 -14.21 2.10 -1.13
N LEU A 100 -14.37 1.32 -2.19
CA LEU A 100 -15.54 1.42 -3.08
C LEU A 100 -16.83 1.05 -2.32
N ILE A 101 -16.83 0.02 -1.45
CA ILE A 101 -17.99 -0.28 -0.59
C ILE A 101 -18.36 0.95 0.25
N GLY A 102 -17.36 1.71 0.75
CA GLY A 102 -17.59 2.97 1.47
C GLY A 102 -18.27 4.03 0.60
N VAL A 103 -17.81 4.22 -0.63
CA VAL A 103 -18.44 5.13 -1.61
C VAL A 103 -19.87 4.70 -1.91
N LEU A 104 -20.07 3.42 -2.20
CA LEU A 104 -21.36 2.83 -2.57
C LEU A 104 -22.38 2.85 -1.43
N ALA A 105 -21.93 2.85 -0.16
CA ALA A 105 -22.83 2.98 0.98
C ALA A 105 -23.65 4.29 0.97
N GLY A 106 -23.15 5.33 0.29
CA GLY A 106 -23.86 6.60 0.06
C GLY A 106 -24.65 6.66 -1.25
N GLN A 107 -24.83 5.54 -1.99
CA GLN A 107 -25.50 5.51 -3.29
C GLN A 107 -26.77 4.65 -3.25
N PRO A 108 -27.95 5.16 -3.64
CA PRO A 108 -29.24 4.46 -3.49
C PRO A 108 -29.53 3.42 -4.59
N PHE A 109 -28.50 2.81 -5.18
CA PHE A 109 -28.61 1.79 -6.23
C PHE A 109 -27.82 0.53 -5.86
N TRP A 110 -28.03 -0.55 -6.62
CA TRP A 110 -27.30 -1.80 -6.44
C TRP A 110 -25.99 -1.82 -7.22
N THR A 111 -24.97 -2.38 -6.61
CA THR A 111 -23.68 -2.68 -7.25
C THR A 111 -23.20 -4.07 -6.85
N LEU A 112 -22.87 -4.89 -7.84
CA LEU A 112 -22.27 -6.20 -7.61
C LEU A 112 -20.73 -6.07 -7.72
N LEU A 113 -20.03 -6.60 -6.71
CA LEU A 113 -18.58 -6.55 -6.61
C LEU A 113 -17.99 -7.96 -6.65
N THR A 114 -16.94 -8.15 -7.41
CA THR A 114 -16.16 -9.39 -7.45
C THR A 114 -14.66 -9.11 -7.48
N GLY A 115 -13.86 -10.15 -7.63
CA GLY A 115 -12.43 -10.09 -7.81
C GLY A 115 -11.84 -11.48 -8.06
N ASP A 116 -10.56 -11.60 -8.08
CA ASP A 116 -9.86 -12.87 -8.30
C ASP A 116 -10.00 -13.84 -7.11
N ASP A 117 -9.44 -15.05 -7.26
CA ASP A 117 -9.51 -16.08 -6.23
C ASP A 117 -8.85 -15.67 -4.91
N SER A 118 -7.79 -14.90 -4.95
CA SER A 118 -7.13 -14.37 -3.75
C SER A 118 -8.02 -13.36 -3.04
N LEU A 119 -8.55 -12.38 -3.76
CA LEU A 119 -9.40 -11.34 -3.18
C LEU A 119 -10.71 -11.92 -2.62
N ARG A 120 -11.31 -12.92 -3.29
CA ARG A 120 -12.54 -13.59 -2.83
C ARG A 120 -12.38 -14.37 -1.51
N ARG A 121 -11.15 -14.70 -1.11
CA ARG A 121 -10.85 -15.32 0.19
C ARG A 121 -10.66 -14.32 1.32
N ARG A 122 -10.35 -13.04 1.00
CA ARG A 122 -10.08 -12.02 2.01
C ARG A 122 -11.34 -11.58 2.76
N PRO A 123 -11.24 -11.28 4.09
CA PRO A 123 -12.39 -10.87 4.89
C PRO A 123 -12.87 -9.47 4.51
N MET A 124 -14.20 -9.32 4.37
CA MET A 124 -14.87 -8.04 4.08
C MET A 124 -15.77 -7.59 5.27
N LYS A 125 -16.10 -8.49 6.20
CA LYS A 125 -17.01 -8.22 7.32
C LYS A 125 -16.66 -6.98 8.12
N ARG A 126 -15.36 -6.74 8.34
CA ARG A 126 -14.88 -5.56 9.10
C ARG A 126 -15.21 -4.21 8.44
N VAL A 127 -15.47 -4.19 7.13
CA VAL A 127 -15.95 -3.01 6.39
C VAL A 127 -17.47 -3.05 6.26
N ALA A 128 -18.04 -4.20 5.98
CA ALA A 128 -19.48 -4.35 5.80
C ALA A 128 -20.28 -3.98 7.08
N GLU A 129 -19.80 -4.39 8.25
CA GLU A 129 -20.50 -4.17 9.52
C GLU A 129 -20.77 -2.68 9.84
N PRO A 130 -19.77 -1.78 9.90
CA PRO A 130 -20.04 -0.37 10.18
C PRO A 130 -20.90 0.29 9.09
N LEU A 131 -20.73 -0.07 7.82
CA LEU A 131 -21.51 0.50 6.73
C LEU A 131 -22.98 0.02 6.76
N THR A 132 -23.23 -1.20 7.22
CA THR A 132 -24.60 -1.68 7.46
C THR A 132 -25.26 -0.88 8.63
N ARG A 133 -24.50 -0.54 9.67
CA ARG A 133 -25.00 0.35 10.74
C ARG A 133 -25.33 1.75 10.20
N MET A 134 -24.62 2.21 9.16
CA MET A 134 -24.92 3.47 8.48
C MET A 134 -26.14 3.38 7.54
N GLY A 135 -26.71 2.18 7.33
CA GLY A 135 -27.92 1.96 6.55
C GLY A 135 -27.73 1.25 5.20
N ALA A 136 -26.50 0.92 4.84
CA ALA A 136 -26.25 0.15 3.61
C ALA A 136 -26.74 -1.30 3.75
N THR A 137 -27.24 -1.88 2.67
CA THR A 137 -27.52 -3.32 2.54
C THR A 137 -26.33 -3.98 1.86
N ILE A 138 -25.66 -4.89 2.55
CA ILE A 138 -24.49 -5.61 2.02
C ILE A 138 -24.75 -7.09 2.19
N VAL A 139 -24.92 -7.80 1.06
CA VAL A 139 -25.22 -9.23 1.02
C VAL A 139 -24.21 -9.96 0.15
N GLY A 140 -23.95 -11.23 0.47
CA GLY A 140 -23.01 -12.04 -0.28
C GLY A 140 -22.54 -13.26 0.49
N ARG A 141 -21.44 -13.86 0.05
CA ARG A 141 -20.89 -15.06 0.69
C ARG A 141 -20.50 -14.80 2.15
N SER A 142 -20.71 -15.82 3.02
CA SER A 142 -20.40 -15.74 4.45
C SER A 142 -21.07 -14.50 5.10
N ASP A 143 -22.35 -14.32 4.88
CA ASP A 143 -23.16 -13.20 5.41
C ASP A 143 -22.55 -11.81 5.11
N GLY A 144 -22.20 -11.60 3.83
CA GLY A 144 -21.53 -10.36 3.41
C GLY A 144 -20.05 -10.25 3.84
N GLY A 145 -19.49 -11.32 4.37
CA GLY A 145 -18.10 -11.35 4.84
C GLY A 145 -17.06 -11.67 3.78
N ARG A 146 -17.46 -12.05 2.56
CA ARG A 146 -16.56 -12.40 1.43
C ARG A 146 -17.20 -12.09 0.09
N LEU A 147 -16.36 -11.76 -0.90
CA LEU A 147 -16.78 -11.60 -2.29
C LEU A 147 -17.26 -12.93 -2.92
N PRO A 148 -18.18 -12.88 -3.93
CA PRO A 148 -18.86 -11.70 -4.45
C PRO A 148 -19.82 -11.08 -3.44
N LEU A 149 -20.00 -9.74 -3.53
CA LEU A 149 -20.90 -8.95 -2.70
C LEU A 149 -21.87 -8.17 -3.58
N ALA A 150 -23.10 -8.02 -3.12
CA ALA A 150 -24.02 -7.00 -3.62
C ALA A 150 -24.16 -5.91 -2.54
N VAL A 151 -23.99 -4.66 -2.94
CA VAL A 151 -24.05 -3.49 -2.07
C VAL A 151 -25.16 -2.58 -2.58
N ARG A 152 -26.07 -2.18 -1.70
CA ARG A 152 -27.01 -1.09 -1.93
C ARG A 152 -26.88 -0.09 -0.81
N GLY A 153 -26.48 1.11 -1.16
CA GLY A 153 -26.40 2.21 -0.20
C GLY A 153 -27.73 2.93 -0.03
N VAL A 154 -27.65 4.04 0.68
CA VAL A 154 -28.75 4.99 0.91
C VAL A 154 -28.28 6.40 0.59
N ALA A 155 -29.16 7.26 0.09
CA ALA A 155 -28.79 8.63 -0.28
C ALA A 155 -28.26 9.47 0.91
N ARG A 156 -28.65 9.11 2.13
CA ARG A 156 -28.19 9.75 3.38
C ARG A 156 -27.86 8.67 4.40
N PRO A 157 -26.63 8.18 4.46
CA PRO A 157 -26.16 7.27 5.50
C PRO A 157 -26.35 7.88 6.89
N ARG A 158 -26.63 7.04 7.89
CA ARG A 158 -26.72 7.50 9.30
C ARG A 158 -25.35 7.89 9.80
N ALA A 159 -25.28 9.00 10.51
CA ALA A 159 -24.09 9.36 11.28
C ALA A 159 -23.83 8.32 12.37
N ILE A 160 -22.59 7.90 12.53
CA ILE A 160 -22.18 6.94 13.57
C ILE A 160 -20.91 7.40 14.28
N ALA A 161 -20.78 7.01 15.55
CA ALA A 161 -19.48 6.90 16.21
C ALA A 161 -19.10 5.42 16.28
N TYR A 162 -17.94 5.08 15.71
CA TYR A 162 -17.51 3.69 15.56
C TYR A 162 -16.11 3.46 16.12
N ASP A 163 -16.03 2.59 17.12
CA ASP A 163 -14.76 2.11 17.66
C ASP A 163 -14.31 0.89 16.85
N THR A 164 -13.19 1.00 16.12
CA THR A 164 -12.69 -0.12 15.32
C THR A 164 -12.03 -1.16 16.22
N PRO A 165 -12.29 -2.46 16.04
CA PRO A 165 -11.69 -3.51 16.87
C PRO A 165 -10.19 -3.66 16.66
N VAL A 166 -9.68 -3.21 15.51
CA VAL A 166 -8.26 -3.21 15.14
C VAL A 166 -7.93 -1.94 14.36
N ALA A 167 -6.70 -1.49 14.44
CA ALA A 167 -6.22 -0.36 13.63
C ALA A 167 -6.25 -0.71 12.14
N SER A 168 -7.07 -0.03 11.35
CA SER A 168 -7.23 -0.32 9.93
C SER A 168 -7.59 0.92 9.11
N ALA A 169 -6.61 1.45 8.41
CA ALA A 169 -6.83 2.59 7.51
C ALA A 169 -7.92 2.34 6.46
N GLN A 170 -8.11 1.10 5.99
CA GLN A 170 -9.14 0.78 5.00
C GLN A 170 -10.55 0.83 5.59
N VAL A 171 -10.74 0.31 6.82
CA VAL A 171 -12.04 0.40 7.53
C VAL A 171 -12.37 1.86 7.82
N LYS A 172 -11.43 2.59 8.42
CA LYS A 172 -11.56 4.03 8.67
C LYS A 172 -11.93 4.78 7.38
N SER A 173 -11.16 4.58 6.30
CA SER A 173 -11.41 5.23 5.01
C SER A 173 -12.80 4.93 4.46
N ALA A 174 -13.26 3.67 4.51
CA ALA A 174 -14.59 3.30 4.02
C ALA A 174 -15.72 4.02 4.80
N ILE A 175 -15.60 4.10 6.13
CA ILE A 175 -16.56 4.81 6.98
C ILE A 175 -16.55 6.31 6.66
N LEU A 176 -15.37 6.94 6.51
CA LEU A 176 -15.24 8.35 6.17
C LEU A 176 -15.82 8.65 4.77
N LEU A 177 -15.58 7.78 3.76
CA LEU A 177 -16.15 7.96 2.43
C LEU A 177 -17.68 7.90 2.43
N ALA A 178 -18.28 6.95 3.18
CA ALA A 178 -19.72 6.92 3.40
C ALA A 178 -20.22 8.16 4.16
N GLY A 179 -19.39 8.67 5.08
CA GLY A 179 -19.66 9.85 5.90
C GLY A 179 -19.80 11.15 5.12
N LEU A 180 -19.28 11.23 3.89
CA LEU A 180 -19.42 12.44 3.05
C LEU A 180 -20.91 12.77 2.75
N ALA A 181 -21.75 11.74 2.60
CA ALA A 181 -23.17 11.87 2.33
C ALA A 181 -24.06 11.68 3.60
N ALA A 182 -23.47 11.50 4.79
CA ALA A 182 -24.20 11.17 5.99
C ALA A 182 -25.13 12.30 6.48
N ASP A 183 -26.10 11.96 7.34
CA ASP A 183 -27.06 12.90 7.93
C ASP A 183 -26.47 13.74 9.08
N GLY A 184 -25.21 13.48 9.47
CA GLY A 184 -24.48 14.20 10.51
C GLY A 184 -23.01 13.78 10.57
N PRO A 185 -22.23 14.33 11.53
CA PRO A 185 -20.81 14.00 11.68
C PRO A 185 -20.57 12.51 11.95
N VAL A 186 -19.56 11.94 11.30
CA VAL A 186 -19.14 10.55 11.45
C VAL A 186 -17.80 10.51 12.17
N THR A 187 -17.74 9.78 13.29
CA THR A 187 -16.54 9.66 14.11
C THR A 187 -16.02 8.24 14.09
N VAL A 188 -14.73 8.07 13.86
CA VAL A 188 -14.03 6.78 13.96
C VAL A 188 -12.94 6.89 15.01
N ARG A 189 -12.91 5.94 15.94
CA ARG A 189 -11.83 5.77 16.92
C ARG A 189 -11.12 4.45 16.68
N GLU A 190 -9.79 4.49 16.67
CA GLU A 190 -8.93 3.33 16.46
C GLU A 190 -8.18 2.97 17.76
N PRO A 191 -7.86 1.67 18.00
CA PRO A 191 -7.10 1.27 19.20
C PRO A 191 -5.61 1.66 19.10
N ALA A 192 -5.10 1.91 17.90
CA ALA A 192 -3.77 2.43 17.62
C ALA A 192 -3.81 3.26 16.32
N PRO A 193 -2.88 4.20 16.10
CA PRO A 193 -2.85 5.01 14.89
C PRO A 193 -2.67 4.14 13.65
N SER A 194 -3.49 4.34 12.62
CA SER A 194 -3.30 3.80 11.28
C SER A 194 -2.96 4.92 10.28
N ARG A 195 -2.67 4.55 9.04
CA ARG A 195 -2.39 5.49 7.94
C ARG A 195 -3.50 6.53 7.80
N ASP A 196 -3.15 7.79 7.59
CA ASP A 196 -4.06 8.93 7.57
C ASP A 196 -4.21 9.59 6.19
N HIS A 197 -3.84 8.92 5.12
CA HIS A 197 -3.97 9.44 3.75
C HIS A 197 -5.40 9.93 3.43
N SER A 198 -6.44 9.26 3.94
CA SER A 198 -7.83 9.70 3.70
C SER A 198 -8.11 11.03 4.37
N GLU A 199 -7.66 11.23 5.59
CA GLU A 199 -7.84 12.47 6.34
C GLU A 199 -7.08 13.64 5.68
N VAL A 200 -5.84 13.39 5.27
CA VAL A 200 -5.01 14.38 4.57
C VAL A 200 -5.68 14.78 3.25
N MET A 201 -6.04 13.79 2.44
CA MET A 201 -6.62 14.05 1.12
C MET A 201 -8.04 14.62 1.20
N LEU A 202 -8.88 14.18 2.13
CA LEU A 202 -10.21 14.77 2.34
C LEU A 202 -10.11 16.27 2.64
N ARG A 203 -9.15 16.69 3.48
CA ARG A 203 -8.90 18.13 3.73
C ARG A 203 -8.45 18.85 2.46
N ALA A 204 -7.56 18.25 1.67
CA ALA A 204 -7.11 18.82 0.40
C ALA A 204 -8.25 19.01 -0.62
N PHE A 205 -9.28 18.14 -0.56
CA PHE A 205 -10.51 18.27 -1.35
C PHE A 205 -11.59 19.16 -0.69
N GLY A 206 -11.26 19.85 0.41
CA GLY A 206 -12.12 20.83 1.07
C GLY A 206 -13.06 20.25 2.13
N ALA A 207 -12.97 18.97 2.48
CA ALA A 207 -13.77 18.40 3.56
C ALA A 207 -13.34 18.88 4.94
N ARG A 208 -14.30 19.07 5.83
CA ARG A 208 -14.02 19.37 7.23
C ARG A 208 -13.74 18.08 8.00
N VAL A 209 -12.45 17.88 8.34
CA VAL A 209 -11.96 16.71 9.09
C VAL A 209 -11.25 17.17 10.35
N GLU A 210 -11.75 16.76 11.49
CA GLU A 210 -11.20 17.07 12.81
C GLU A 210 -10.48 15.85 13.39
N ARG A 211 -9.38 16.09 14.11
CA ARG A 211 -8.66 15.06 14.89
C ARG A 211 -8.50 15.57 16.32
N PRO A 212 -9.49 15.31 17.19
CA PRO A 212 -9.43 15.75 18.57
C PRO A 212 -8.29 15.10 19.37
N ASP A 213 -7.87 13.91 18.97
CA ASP A 213 -6.73 13.18 19.51
C ASP A 213 -6.10 12.27 18.43
N PRO A 214 -4.94 11.66 18.68
CA PRO A 214 -4.24 10.82 17.69
C PRO A 214 -5.01 9.59 17.20
N LEU A 215 -6.01 9.11 17.95
CA LEU A 215 -6.77 7.89 17.69
C LEU A 215 -8.17 8.16 17.12
N THR A 216 -8.63 9.41 17.17
CA THR A 216 -9.99 9.79 16.79
C THR A 216 -10.00 10.72 15.60
N VAL A 217 -10.85 10.42 14.63
CA VAL A 217 -11.13 11.29 13.48
C VAL A 217 -12.63 11.50 13.36
N THR A 218 -13.04 12.74 13.11
CA THR A 218 -14.43 13.13 12.85
C THR A 218 -14.51 13.82 11.50
N LEU A 219 -15.33 13.28 10.61
CA LEU A 219 -15.67 13.90 9.32
C LEU A 219 -17.06 14.55 9.43
N HIS A 220 -17.14 15.80 9.00
CA HIS A 220 -18.42 16.48 8.79
C HIS A 220 -18.86 16.28 7.34
N PRO A 221 -20.12 15.87 7.07
CA PRO A 221 -20.62 15.69 5.71
C PRO A 221 -20.55 16.99 4.91
N GLY A 222 -20.35 16.86 3.62
CA GLY A 222 -20.28 18.00 2.71
C GLY A 222 -19.65 17.66 1.36
N PRO A 223 -19.83 18.54 0.36
CA PRO A 223 -19.28 18.33 -0.97
C PRO A 223 -17.76 18.42 -0.97
N LEU A 224 -17.13 17.64 -1.83
CA LEU A 224 -15.71 17.76 -2.17
C LEU A 224 -15.53 18.67 -3.38
N ARG A 225 -14.35 19.27 -3.52
CA ARG A 225 -13.98 20.09 -4.67
C ARG A 225 -12.81 19.46 -5.39
N GLY A 226 -12.89 19.41 -6.73
CA GLY A 226 -11.79 18.96 -7.57
C GLY A 226 -10.55 19.82 -7.32
N THR A 227 -9.38 19.16 -7.28
CA THR A 227 -8.10 19.81 -6.96
C THR A 227 -6.95 19.15 -7.73
N ALA A 228 -5.78 19.77 -7.72
CA ALA A 228 -4.57 19.14 -8.21
C ALA A 228 -4.00 18.20 -7.14
N VAL A 229 -3.75 16.95 -7.52
CA VAL A 229 -3.16 15.93 -6.65
C VAL A 229 -1.81 15.51 -7.21
N GLN A 230 -0.73 15.75 -6.43
CA GLN A 230 0.57 15.21 -6.73
C GLN A 230 0.76 13.93 -5.90
N VAL A 231 0.76 12.77 -6.54
CA VAL A 231 1.04 11.49 -5.90
C VAL A 231 2.55 11.35 -5.71
N PRO A 232 3.05 11.19 -4.48
CA PRO A 232 4.46 10.93 -4.22
C PRO A 232 4.85 9.51 -4.62
N GLY A 233 6.14 9.23 -4.76
CA GLY A 233 6.66 7.86 -4.90
C GLY A 233 6.30 7.01 -3.67
N ASP A 234 5.92 5.74 -3.90
CA ASP A 234 5.52 4.82 -2.84
C ASP A 234 6.70 4.42 -1.96
N ILE A 235 6.63 4.74 -0.67
CA ILE A 235 7.64 4.34 0.32
C ILE A 235 7.82 2.81 0.40
N SER A 236 6.74 2.03 0.16
CA SER A 236 6.85 0.57 0.10
C SER A 236 7.63 0.08 -1.11
N SER A 237 7.49 0.74 -2.26
CA SER A 237 8.32 0.46 -3.44
C SER A 237 9.76 0.92 -3.21
N ALA A 238 9.95 2.12 -2.65
CA ALA A 238 11.26 2.64 -2.28
C ALA A 238 12.01 1.72 -1.31
N ALA A 239 11.32 1.07 -0.37
CA ALA A 239 11.91 0.15 0.61
C ALA A 239 12.79 -0.93 -0.04
N PHE A 240 12.36 -1.53 -1.15
CA PHE A 240 13.14 -2.57 -1.85
C PHE A 240 14.40 -1.99 -2.47
N VAL A 241 14.33 -0.80 -3.05
CA VAL A 241 15.48 -0.10 -3.64
C VAL A 241 16.45 0.36 -2.56
N LEU A 242 15.94 0.91 -1.43
CA LEU A 242 16.75 1.32 -0.30
C LEU A 242 17.47 0.11 0.33
N VAL A 243 16.76 -1.00 0.53
CA VAL A 243 17.35 -2.23 1.08
C VAL A 243 18.41 -2.80 0.13
N ALA A 244 18.16 -2.83 -1.18
CA ALA A 244 19.18 -3.22 -2.15
C ALA A 244 20.43 -2.33 -2.05
N GLY A 245 20.24 -1.00 -1.92
CA GLY A 245 21.33 -0.03 -1.76
C GLY A 245 22.09 -0.16 -0.43
N LEU A 246 21.48 -0.72 0.61
CA LEU A 246 22.14 -0.98 1.90
C LEU A 246 22.91 -2.32 1.89
N LEU A 247 22.51 -3.27 1.07
CA LEU A 247 23.09 -4.62 1.02
C LEU A 247 24.24 -4.77 0.02
N VAL A 248 24.13 -4.12 -1.13
CA VAL A 248 25.14 -4.26 -2.21
C VAL A 248 26.41 -3.46 -1.85
N ALA A 249 27.58 -4.11 -1.91
CA ALA A 249 28.84 -3.62 -1.31
C ALA A 249 29.31 -2.25 -1.83
N GLU A 250 29.12 -1.97 -3.10
CA GLU A 250 29.51 -0.70 -3.75
C GLU A 250 28.28 0.09 -4.17
N ALA A 251 27.30 0.28 -3.25
CA ALA A 251 26.10 1.00 -3.57
C ALA A 251 26.17 2.47 -3.15
N ARG A 252 25.57 3.32 -3.99
CA ARG A 252 25.21 4.70 -3.69
C ARG A 252 23.92 5.01 -4.44
N VAL A 253 22.79 4.88 -3.75
CA VAL A 253 21.46 4.94 -4.35
C VAL A 253 20.68 6.11 -3.77
N THR A 254 20.05 6.88 -4.64
CA THR A 254 19.15 7.97 -4.29
C THR A 254 17.78 7.71 -4.89
N VAL A 255 16.73 7.74 -4.06
CA VAL A 255 15.34 7.63 -4.50
C VAL A 255 14.66 8.97 -4.28
N ARG A 256 14.17 9.57 -5.38
CA ARG A 256 13.60 10.92 -5.37
C ARG A 256 12.09 10.89 -5.14
N ARG A 257 11.57 11.99 -4.58
CA ARG A 257 10.14 12.29 -4.43
C ARG A 257 9.33 11.21 -3.71
N VAL A 258 9.95 10.52 -2.74
CA VAL A 258 9.30 9.48 -1.95
C VAL A 258 8.35 10.10 -0.95
N GLY A 259 7.16 9.54 -0.80
CA GLY A 259 6.21 9.92 0.25
C GLY A 259 6.77 9.63 1.64
N VAL A 260 6.79 10.65 2.50
CA VAL A 260 7.31 10.53 3.88
C VAL A 260 6.26 10.92 4.92
N ASN A 261 5.02 10.53 4.67
CA ASN A 261 3.96 10.66 5.67
C ASN A 261 4.38 9.97 6.98
N PRO A 262 4.31 10.63 8.15
CA PRO A 262 4.75 10.07 9.42
C PRO A 262 4.09 8.73 9.79
N THR A 263 2.89 8.46 9.29
CA THR A 263 2.19 7.18 9.49
C THR A 263 2.74 6.04 8.60
N ARG A 264 3.71 6.33 7.73
CA ARG A 264 4.32 5.40 6.76
C ARG A 264 5.84 5.25 6.91
N THR A 265 6.49 6.10 7.70
CA THR A 265 7.96 6.15 7.80
C THR A 265 8.56 5.20 8.83
N GLY A 266 7.81 4.23 9.32
CA GLY A 266 8.31 3.27 10.31
C GLY A 266 9.57 2.53 9.86
N LEU A 267 9.72 2.22 8.57
CA LEU A 267 10.95 1.64 8.04
C LEU A 267 12.13 2.59 8.21
N LEU A 268 11.96 3.89 7.96
CA LEU A 268 13.06 4.86 8.12
C LEU A 268 13.53 4.94 9.58
N ASP A 269 12.58 4.91 10.52
CA ASP A 269 12.90 4.87 11.95
C ASP A 269 13.70 3.60 12.31
N VAL A 270 13.30 2.44 11.76
CA VAL A 270 14.02 1.17 11.95
C VAL A 270 15.41 1.22 11.32
N LEU A 271 15.56 1.77 10.11
CA LEU A 271 16.86 1.92 9.46
C LEU A 271 17.81 2.79 10.29
N VAL A 272 17.32 3.87 10.88
CA VAL A 272 18.10 4.70 11.82
C VAL A 272 18.50 3.90 13.06
N ALA A 273 17.59 3.15 13.67
CA ALA A 273 17.86 2.27 14.81
C ALA A 273 18.88 1.18 14.47
N MET A 274 18.88 0.67 13.24
CA MET A 274 19.86 -0.29 12.72
C MET A 274 21.20 0.36 12.35
N ARG A 275 21.34 1.68 12.50
CA ARG A 275 22.54 2.47 12.14
C ARG A 275 22.85 2.46 10.64
N ALA A 276 21.83 2.39 9.82
CA ALA A 276 21.97 2.53 8.37
C ALA A 276 22.48 3.93 7.98
N LEU A 277 23.31 4.00 6.96
CA LEU A 277 23.68 5.27 6.33
C LEU A 277 22.51 5.74 5.45
N LEU A 278 21.63 6.51 6.04
CA LEU A 278 20.43 7.08 5.43
C LEU A 278 20.53 8.61 5.42
N THR A 279 20.33 9.22 4.27
CA THR A 279 20.17 10.68 4.12
C THR A 279 18.73 10.99 3.71
N THR A 280 18.17 12.06 4.27
CA THR A 280 16.83 12.53 3.94
C THR A 280 16.89 14.03 3.63
N ALA A 281 16.54 14.38 2.41
CA ALA A 281 16.38 15.78 1.99
C ALA A 281 14.88 16.03 1.72
N ALA A 282 14.23 16.76 2.62
CA ALA A 282 12.84 17.12 2.48
C ALA A 282 12.66 18.01 1.23
N HIS A 283 11.68 17.70 0.39
CA HIS A 283 11.15 18.67 -0.56
C HIS A 283 10.23 19.61 0.22
N GLY A 284 10.30 20.92 -0.06
CA GLY A 284 9.39 21.87 0.57
C GLY A 284 7.96 21.31 0.48
N GLY A 285 7.36 21.04 1.64
CA GLY A 285 6.03 20.44 1.69
C GLY A 285 5.00 21.34 1.00
N PRO A 286 3.89 20.77 0.50
CA PRO A 286 2.75 21.57 0.13
C PRO A 286 2.31 22.40 1.35
N PRO A 287 1.65 23.56 1.16
CA PRO A 287 1.08 24.32 2.27
C PRO A 287 0.30 23.40 3.22
N GLU A 288 0.28 23.70 4.51
CA GLU A 288 -0.33 22.86 5.53
C GLU A 288 -1.76 22.44 5.10
N GLY A 289 -2.02 21.13 4.99
CA GLY A 289 -3.29 20.58 4.52
C GLY A 289 -3.43 20.38 3.00
N ALA A 290 -2.44 20.71 2.18
CA ALA A 290 -2.57 20.69 0.70
C ALA A 290 -1.98 19.44 0.02
N GLY A 291 -1.56 18.41 0.75
CA GLY A 291 -1.04 17.18 0.14
C GLY A 291 -0.11 16.37 1.04
N GLU A 292 0.48 15.36 0.46
CA GLU A 292 1.37 14.43 1.16
C GLU A 292 2.82 14.94 1.17
N PRO A 293 3.56 14.83 2.28
CA PRO A 293 4.97 15.24 2.35
C PRO A 293 5.86 14.31 1.53
N MET A 294 6.88 14.89 0.89
CA MET A 294 7.85 14.17 0.06
C MET A 294 9.29 14.45 0.47
N ALA A 295 10.16 13.48 0.26
CA ALA A 295 11.60 13.64 0.43
C ALA A 295 12.40 12.88 -0.64
N THR A 296 13.66 13.26 -0.80
CA THR A 296 14.68 12.44 -1.46
C THR A 296 15.41 11.64 -0.40
N LEU A 297 15.49 10.33 -0.60
CA LEU A 297 16.13 9.39 0.32
C LEU A 297 17.40 8.82 -0.33
N GLY A 298 18.53 8.91 0.36
CA GLY A 298 19.79 8.34 -0.10
C GLY A 298 20.32 7.29 0.86
N VAL A 299 20.88 6.20 0.33
CA VAL A 299 21.49 5.14 1.12
C VAL A 299 22.83 4.70 0.56
N SER A 300 23.69 4.22 1.46
CA SER A 300 24.95 3.56 1.14
C SER A 300 25.21 2.43 2.15
N PRO A 301 25.97 1.39 1.79
CA PRO A 301 26.27 0.27 2.69
C PRO A 301 26.92 0.72 4.00
N ALA A 302 26.52 0.10 5.08
CA ALA A 302 27.10 0.28 6.41
C ALA A 302 26.96 -0.99 7.24
N PRO A 303 27.82 -1.20 8.26
CA PRO A 303 27.60 -2.25 9.24
C PRO A 303 26.30 -2.00 10.02
N LEU A 304 25.31 -2.88 9.81
CA LEU A 304 24.01 -2.77 10.45
C LEU A 304 23.99 -3.49 11.80
N THR A 305 23.20 -2.98 12.71
CA THR A 305 22.92 -3.60 14.02
C THR A 305 21.47 -4.01 14.10
N ALA A 306 21.21 -5.20 14.61
CA ALA A 306 19.87 -5.71 14.81
C ALA A 306 19.07 -4.83 15.79
N THR A 307 17.76 -4.86 15.66
CA THR A 307 16.83 -4.09 16.50
C THR A 307 15.54 -4.87 16.76
N THR A 308 14.69 -4.36 17.66
CA THR A 308 13.35 -4.88 17.88
C THR A 308 12.32 -3.98 17.17
N VAL A 309 11.40 -4.59 16.45
CA VAL A 309 10.31 -3.94 15.72
C VAL A 309 8.99 -4.46 16.27
N ALA A 310 8.28 -3.62 17.00
CA ALA A 310 7.07 -4.03 17.72
C ALA A 310 6.12 -2.84 17.96
N GLY A 311 4.91 -3.14 18.43
CA GLY A 311 3.93 -2.16 18.90
C GLY A 311 3.56 -1.13 17.84
N ALA A 312 3.64 0.15 18.18
CA ALA A 312 3.23 1.26 17.33
C ALA A 312 4.03 1.40 16.01
N LEU A 313 5.20 0.78 15.90
CA LEU A 313 5.96 0.74 14.65
C LEU A 313 5.28 -0.15 13.60
N ILE A 314 4.66 -1.26 13.99
CA ILE A 314 4.13 -2.27 13.06
C ILE A 314 3.14 -1.67 12.04
N PRO A 315 2.09 -0.93 12.41
CA PRO A 315 1.18 -0.33 11.43
C PRO A 315 1.87 0.63 10.45
N ARG A 316 3.00 1.25 10.85
CA ARG A 316 3.74 2.24 10.07
C ARG A 316 4.71 1.64 9.05
N LEU A 317 5.02 0.32 9.16
CA LEU A 317 5.95 -0.37 8.26
C LEU A 317 5.54 -1.82 7.94
N ILE A 318 4.32 -2.23 8.25
CA ILE A 318 3.90 -3.63 8.09
C ILE A 318 4.10 -4.18 6.67
N ASP A 319 3.97 -3.31 5.69
CA ASP A 319 4.12 -3.69 4.28
C ASP A 319 5.60 -3.74 3.83
N GLU A 320 6.51 -3.13 4.58
CA GLU A 320 7.95 -3.09 4.34
C GLU A 320 8.70 -4.23 5.07
N ILE A 321 8.01 -5.00 5.95
CA ILE A 321 8.61 -6.11 6.70
C ILE A 321 9.30 -7.15 5.79
N PRO A 322 8.78 -7.54 4.61
CA PRO A 322 9.51 -8.46 3.74
C PRO A 322 10.89 -7.93 3.30
N ALA A 323 11.00 -6.67 2.95
CA ALA A 323 12.29 -6.05 2.62
C ALA A 323 13.21 -5.94 3.86
N LEU A 324 12.63 -5.55 5.00
CA LEU A 324 13.36 -5.47 6.27
C LEU A 324 13.89 -6.84 6.71
N ALA A 325 13.17 -7.93 6.50
CA ALA A 325 13.60 -9.29 6.86
C ALA A 325 14.88 -9.69 6.10
N VAL A 326 14.97 -9.33 4.82
CA VAL A 326 16.19 -9.53 4.02
C VAL A 326 17.36 -8.73 4.59
N LEU A 327 17.14 -7.46 4.94
CA LEU A 327 18.16 -6.62 5.54
C LEU A 327 18.61 -7.15 6.91
N ALA A 328 17.66 -7.57 7.74
CA ALA A 328 17.89 -8.10 9.09
C ALA A 328 18.80 -9.33 9.11
N ALA A 329 18.70 -10.18 8.09
CA ALA A 329 19.53 -11.38 7.95
C ALA A 329 21.04 -11.07 7.88
N THR A 330 21.44 -9.86 7.48
CA THR A 330 22.85 -9.45 7.37
C THR A 330 23.34 -8.62 8.55
N ALA A 331 22.45 -8.08 9.39
CA ALA A 331 22.76 -7.21 10.51
C ALA A 331 23.49 -7.98 11.62
N ARG A 332 24.21 -7.28 12.50
CA ARG A 332 24.84 -7.90 13.68
C ARG A 332 23.84 -8.07 14.80
N GLY A 333 23.69 -9.28 15.34
CA GLY A 333 22.74 -9.63 16.39
C GLY A 333 21.47 -10.28 15.84
N THR A 334 20.40 -10.32 16.61
CA THR A 334 19.11 -10.89 16.21
C THR A 334 18.06 -9.80 16.14
N THR A 335 17.42 -9.62 14.97
CA THR A 335 16.29 -8.72 14.82
C THR A 335 15.00 -9.45 15.19
N GLU A 336 14.21 -8.85 16.07
CA GLU A 336 12.91 -9.38 16.48
C GLU A 336 11.79 -8.55 15.94
N ILE A 337 10.82 -9.19 15.28
CA ILE A 337 9.58 -8.60 14.80
C ILE A 337 8.44 -9.24 15.58
N ARG A 338 7.61 -8.43 16.27
CA ARG A 338 6.49 -8.85 17.11
C ARG A 338 5.25 -8.03 16.79
N ASP A 339 4.09 -8.42 17.30
CA ASP A 339 2.80 -7.72 17.11
C ASP A 339 2.37 -7.58 15.64
N ALA A 340 2.88 -8.42 14.75
CA ALA A 340 2.69 -8.36 13.31
C ALA A 340 1.77 -9.48 12.77
N ALA A 341 0.84 -10.01 13.58
CA ALA A 341 -0.07 -11.09 13.20
C ALA A 341 -0.87 -10.80 11.92
N GLU A 342 -1.14 -9.53 11.60
CA GLU A 342 -1.82 -9.12 10.36
C GLU A 342 -1.04 -9.53 9.08
N LEU A 343 0.27 -9.81 9.16
CA LEU A 343 1.06 -10.34 8.04
C LEU A 343 0.57 -11.70 7.56
N ARG A 344 -0.08 -12.49 8.43
CA ARG A 344 -0.57 -13.83 8.09
C ARG A 344 -1.81 -13.82 7.20
N VAL A 345 -2.52 -12.70 7.15
CA VAL A 345 -3.78 -12.54 6.41
C VAL A 345 -3.69 -11.51 5.28
N LYS A 346 -2.47 -11.19 4.85
CA LYS A 346 -2.20 -10.34 3.67
C LYS A 346 -2.44 -11.13 2.37
N GLU A 347 -1.74 -10.79 1.30
CA GLU A 347 -1.78 -11.49 0.01
C GLU A 347 -1.38 -12.97 0.17
N SER A 348 -0.47 -13.22 1.09
CA SER A 348 -0.01 -14.54 1.55
C SER A 348 0.18 -14.53 3.07
N ASP A 349 0.44 -15.67 3.69
CA ASP A 349 1.04 -15.71 5.03
C ASP A 349 2.52 -15.33 4.91
N ARG A 350 2.80 -14.02 5.02
CA ARG A 350 4.15 -13.47 4.83
C ARG A 350 5.14 -13.96 5.87
N ILE A 351 4.70 -14.28 7.10
CA ILE A 351 5.58 -14.80 8.14
C ILE A 351 6.07 -16.19 7.75
N ALA A 352 5.15 -17.11 7.46
CA ALA A 352 5.49 -18.48 7.06
C ALA A 352 6.30 -18.50 5.74
N MET A 353 5.94 -17.65 4.79
CA MET A 353 6.66 -17.57 3.52
C MET A 353 8.08 -17.05 3.68
N LEU A 354 8.31 -15.99 4.48
CA LEU A 354 9.65 -15.49 4.74
C LEU A 354 10.53 -16.56 5.41
N ALA A 355 9.98 -17.28 6.40
CA ALA A 355 10.72 -18.36 7.04
C ALA A 355 11.10 -19.47 6.07
N ARG A 356 10.18 -19.86 5.19
CA ARG A 356 10.39 -20.92 4.20
C ARG A 356 11.36 -20.51 3.09
N GLU A 357 11.08 -19.39 2.45
CA GLU A 357 11.80 -18.99 1.21
C GLU A 357 13.20 -18.47 1.52
N LEU A 358 13.38 -17.68 2.57
CA LEU A 358 14.71 -17.29 3.04
C LEU A 358 15.48 -18.51 3.57
N GLY A 359 14.77 -19.48 4.18
CA GLY A 359 15.34 -20.79 4.56
C GLY A 359 15.90 -21.54 3.37
N THR A 360 15.21 -21.57 2.24
CA THR A 360 15.70 -22.13 0.97
C THR A 360 16.96 -21.42 0.47
N MET A 361 17.08 -20.11 0.72
CA MET A 361 18.29 -19.34 0.43
C MET A 361 19.39 -19.45 1.50
N GLY A 362 19.24 -20.38 2.47
CA GLY A 362 20.23 -20.65 3.52
C GLY A 362 20.16 -19.72 4.72
N VAL A 363 19.13 -18.90 4.86
CA VAL A 363 18.94 -17.93 5.94
C VAL A 363 17.92 -18.48 6.96
N ARG A 364 18.32 -18.63 8.21
CA ARG A 364 17.44 -19.03 9.30
C ARG A 364 16.52 -17.87 9.69
N VAL A 365 15.23 -18.12 9.68
CA VAL A 365 14.18 -17.26 10.23
C VAL A 365 13.38 -18.08 11.22
N GLU A 366 13.28 -17.62 12.45
CA GLU A 366 12.49 -18.28 13.50
C GLU A 366 11.07 -17.73 13.47
N GLU A 367 10.16 -18.51 12.94
CA GLU A 367 8.74 -18.17 12.86
C GLU A 367 8.11 -18.09 14.25
N ARG A 368 7.25 -17.09 14.48
CA ARG A 368 6.42 -16.91 15.68
C ARG A 368 4.96 -16.68 15.28
N PRO A 369 3.98 -16.89 16.17
CA PRO A 369 2.56 -16.70 15.84
C PRO A 369 2.24 -15.29 15.28
N ASP A 370 2.88 -14.26 15.81
CA ASP A 370 2.64 -12.85 15.52
C ASP A 370 3.88 -12.11 14.96
N GLY A 371 4.89 -12.86 14.46
CA GLY A 371 6.11 -12.26 13.98
C GLY A 371 7.22 -13.26 13.70
N MET A 372 8.47 -12.83 13.88
CA MET A 372 9.64 -13.68 13.64
C MET A 372 10.88 -13.14 14.36
N ALA A 373 11.86 -14.01 14.60
CA ALA A 373 13.22 -13.62 14.97
C ALA A 373 14.19 -14.02 13.86
N ILE A 374 15.07 -13.08 13.49
CA ILE A 374 16.02 -13.25 12.39
C ILE A 374 17.42 -13.06 12.95
N PRO A 375 18.18 -14.16 13.21
CA PRO A 375 19.59 -14.08 13.50
C PRO A 375 20.30 -13.39 12.33
N GLY A 376 21.22 -12.53 12.64
CA GLY A 376 21.97 -11.78 11.62
C GLY A 376 23.33 -12.40 11.31
N GLY A 377 24.13 -11.68 10.50
CA GLY A 377 25.43 -12.14 10.03
C GLY A 377 25.38 -13.33 9.06
N GLN A 378 24.22 -13.58 8.49
CA GLN A 378 23.97 -14.67 7.55
C GLN A 378 24.29 -14.25 6.10
N ARG A 379 24.50 -15.23 5.24
CA ARG A 379 24.71 -15.03 3.81
C ARG A 379 23.65 -15.74 3.00
N PHE A 380 23.18 -15.10 1.96
CA PHE A 380 22.24 -15.70 1.02
C PHE A 380 22.96 -16.60 0.03
N ARG A 381 22.33 -17.73 -0.30
CA ARG A 381 22.74 -18.61 -1.39
C ARG A 381 21.71 -18.53 -2.50
N GLY A 382 22.19 -18.53 -3.75
CA GLY A 382 21.31 -18.60 -4.90
C GLY A 382 20.45 -19.87 -4.86
N ALA A 383 19.16 -19.70 -5.09
CA ALA A 383 18.17 -20.77 -5.00
C ALA A 383 16.97 -20.51 -5.92
N ARG A 384 16.14 -21.54 -6.10
CA ARG A 384 14.81 -21.40 -6.67
C ARG A 384 13.81 -21.20 -5.54
N VAL A 385 13.12 -20.07 -5.55
CA VAL A 385 12.19 -19.63 -4.49
C VAL A 385 10.89 -19.15 -5.10
N ALA A 386 9.79 -19.19 -4.36
CA ALA A 386 8.46 -18.84 -4.86
C ALA A 386 7.90 -17.59 -4.18
N SER A 387 7.29 -16.71 -4.95
CA SER A 387 6.59 -15.53 -4.42
C SER A 387 5.23 -15.88 -3.79
N GLY A 388 4.64 -17.01 -4.20
CA GLY A 388 3.27 -17.39 -3.83
C GLY A 388 2.21 -16.39 -4.31
N GLY A 389 2.50 -15.65 -5.39
CA GLY A 389 1.62 -14.60 -5.92
C GLY A 389 1.62 -13.30 -5.09
N ASP A 390 2.56 -13.17 -4.13
CA ASP A 390 2.71 -11.94 -3.33
C ASP A 390 3.87 -11.09 -3.89
N HIS A 391 3.51 -9.90 -4.40
CA HIS A 391 4.46 -8.99 -5.02
C HIS A 391 5.60 -8.54 -4.07
N ARG A 392 5.33 -8.43 -2.77
CA ARG A 392 6.35 -8.02 -1.78
C ARG A 392 7.32 -9.15 -1.48
N MET A 393 6.84 -10.40 -1.52
CA MET A 393 7.70 -11.57 -1.44
C MET A 393 8.58 -11.68 -2.68
N ALA A 394 8.01 -11.52 -3.88
CA ALA A 394 8.78 -11.53 -5.12
C ALA A 394 9.93 -10.51 -5.12
N MET A 395 9.63 -9.25 -4.75
CA MET A 395 10.62 -8.18 -4.70
C MET A 395 11.66 -8.39 -3.59
N ALA A 396 11.26 -8.85 -2.39
CA ALA A 396 12.18 -9.14 -1.29
C ALA A 396 13.18 -10.25 -1.65
N LEU A 397 12.68 -11.34 -2.24
CA LEU A 397 13.52 -12.47 -2.67
C LEU A 397 14.44 -12.08 -3.83
N ALA A 398 13.98 -11.24 -4.75
CA ALA A 398 14.83 -10.68 -5.79
C ALA A 398 15.95 -9.80 -5.22
N VAL A 399 15.64 -8.93 -4.23
CA VAL A 399 16.67 -8.14 -3.54
C VAL A 399 17.68 -9.01 -2.80
N ALA A 400 17.23 -10.10 -2.14
CA ALA A 400 18.13 -11.07 -1.53
C ALA A 400 19.04 -11.74 -2.59
N GLY A 401 18.49 -12.03 -3.78
CA GLY A 401 19.23 -12.59 -4.92
C GLY A 401 20.36 -11.69 -5.44
N LEU A 402 20.23 -10.35 -5.34
CA LEU A 402 21.28 -9.42 -5.76
C LEU A 402 22.58 -9.55 -4.95
N VAL A 403 22.52 -10.14 -3.75
CA VAL A 403 23.69 -10.34 -2.86
C VAL A 403 23.91 -11.81 -2.50
N ALA A 404 23.23 -12.73 -3.16
CA ALA A 404 23.36 -14.16 -2.93
C ALA A 404 24.65 -14.74 -3.54
N GLU A 405 25.17 -15.82 -2.98
CA GLU A 405 26.23 -16.62 -3.61
C GLU A 405 25.59 -17.52 -4.68
N GLY A 406 25.68 -17.13 -5.95
CA GLY A 406 25.06 -17.81 -7.08
C GLY A 406 23.76 -17.15 -7.56
N GLU A 407 23.17 -17.70 -8.58
CA GLU A 407 21.96 -17.18 -9.23
C GLU A 407 20.69 -17.58 -8.47
N THR A 408 19.74 -16.68 -8.38
CA THR A 408 18.42 -16.93 -7.76
C THR A 408 17.32 -16.87 -8.80
N VAL A 409 16.39 -17.84 -8.77
CA VAL A 409 15.17 -17.81 -9.59
C VAL A 409 13.97 -17.58 -8.68
N VAL A 410 13.26 -16.47 -8.89
CA VAL A 410 12.02 -16.18 -8.17
C VAL A 410 10.83 -16.54 -9.06
N GLU A 411 10.08 -17.56 -8.66
CA GLU A 411 8.90 -18.03 -9.38
C GLU A 411 7.67 -17.16 -9.07
N ASP A 412 6.69 -17.16 -9.99
CA ASP A 412 5.41 -16.42 -9.90
C ASP A 412 5.58 -14.90 -9.72
N ALA A 413 6.62 -14.32 -10.29
CA ALA A 413 6.95 -12.91 -10.15
C ALA A 413 6.03 -11.95 -10.93
N ALA A 414 5.06 -12.44 -11.70
CA ALA A 414 4.08 -11.61 -12.42
C ALA A 414 3.29 -10.69 -11.48
N CYS A 415 3.09 -11.09 -10.24
CA CYS A 415 2.39 -10.31 -9.21
C CYS A 415 3.03 -8.93 -8.93
N VAL A 416 4.30 -8.71 -9.29
CA VAL A 416 4.98 -7.41 -9.14
C VAL A 416 4.28 -6.31 -9.96
N GLN A 417 3.59 -6.67 -11.05
CA GLN A 417 2.80 -5.73 -11.87
C GLN A 417 1.66 -5.06 -11.09
N THR A 418 1.25 -5.61 -9.96
CA THR A 418 0.16 -5.04 -9.14
C THR A 418 0.57 -3.79 -8.35
N SER A 419 1.89 -3.52 -8.20
CA SER A 419 2.37 -2.39 -7.39
C SER A 419 3.65 -1.73 -7.87
N PHE A 420 4.55 -2.45 -8.55
CA PHE A 420 5.82 -1.91 -9.02
C PHE A 420 6.17 -2.46 -10.42
N PRO A 421 5.43 -2.07 -11.46
CA PRO A 421 5.65 -2.59 -12.83
C PRO A 421 7.07 -2.39 -13.34
N THR A 422 7.76 -1.31 -12.95
CA THR A 422 9.12 -0.96 -13.38
C THR A 422 10.22 -1.48 -12.46
N PHE A 423 9.94 -2.42 -11.54
CA PHE A 423 10.90 -2.93 -10.55
C PHE A 423 12.19 -3.45 -11.18
N VAL A 424 12.07 -4.30 -12.21
CA VAL A 424 13.22 -4.88 -12.91
C VAL A 424 14.03 -3.80 -13.62
N ASP A 425 13.37 -2.92 -14.37
CA ASP A 425 14.03 -1.84 -15.09
C ASP A 425 14.76 -0.88 -14.15
N THR A 426 14.14 -0.56 -13.00
CA THR A 426 14.74 0.30 -11.97
C THR A 426 16.01 -0.30 -11.40
N LEU A 427 16.00 -1.58 -11.01
CA LEU A 427 17.20 -2.23 -10.46
C LEU A 427 18.27 -2.46 -11.51
N ASN A 428 17.91 -2.82 -12.73
CA ASN A 428 18.85 -2.98 -13.85
C ASN A 428 19.53 -1.65 -14.22
N ALA A 429 18.79 -0.55 -14.23
CA ALA A 429 19.35 0.78 -14.44
C ALA A 429 20.36 1.15 -13.36
N LEU A 430 20.06 0.91 -12.09
CA LEU A 430 20.96 1.16 -10.96
C LEU A 430 22.20 0.24 -10.97
N ALA A 431 22.06 -1.00 -11.46
CA ALA A 431 23.15 -1.95 -11.62
C ALA A 431 24.06 -1.64 -12.82
N GLY A 432 23.57 -0.81 -13.76
CA GLY A 432 24.26 -0.53 -15.00
C GLY A 432 24.29 -1.72 -15.97
N GLY A 433 23.38 -2.68 -15.83
CA GLY A 433 23.28 -3.89 -16.64
C GLY A 433 22.16 -4.83 -16.20
N GLU A 434 22.05 -5.98 -16.84
CA GLU A 434 21.00 -6.98 -16.56
C GLU A 434 21.30 -7.76 -15.26
N ALA A 435 20.97 -7.18 -14.11
CA ALA A 435 20.99 -7.88 -12.82
C ALA A 435 19.79 -8.82 -12.65
N ILE A 436 18.65 -8.47 -13.25
CA ILE A 436 17.42 -9.25 -13.21
C ILE A 436 16.92 -9.42 -14.65
N THR A 437 16.73 -10.68 -15.09
CA THR A 437 16.08 -11.02 -16.36
C THR A 437 14.72 -11.63 -16.09
N VAL A 438 13.78 -11.38 -17.01
CA VAL A 438 12.41 -11.90 -16.94
C VAL A 438 12.28 -13.11 -17.84
N GLU A 439 11.95 -14.26 -17.25
CA GLU A 439 11.59 -15.49 -17.96
C GLU A 439 10.06 -15.63 -18.03
N ARG A 440 9.55 -15.89 -19.22
CA ARG A 440 8.10 -16.10 -19.44
C ARG A 440 7.69 -17.55 -19.22
#